data_252ef8b675db6eb59fcc272348492303
#
_entry.id   252ef8b675db6eb59fcc272348492303
#
_cell.length_a   1.000
_cell.length_b   1.000
_cell.length_c   1.000
_cell.angle_alpha   90.00
_cell.angle_beta   90.00
_cell.angle_gamma   90.00
#
_symmetry.space_group_name_H-M   'P 1'
#
loop_
_entity.id
_entity.type
_entity.pdbx_description
1 polymer ?
#
loop_
_entity_poly.entity_id
_entity_poly.type
_entity_poly.pdbx_seq_one_letter_code
_entity_poly.pdbx_strand_id
1 'polypeptide(L)'
;MRVVRSSLPAAVFALIVVASVAAPAAGGGPDEPKGFRAHESKQFAAGPPSQLVADNFDVLGHVNLGGGSPNGDVFFFDHGGDVGKFAYVGTWSSPCPGGGIKIIDVNDPTRPKVVARAGGRTGISNEDVVVRRIGSMAVLGIGVQLCKPQGGSGGLQLFDVTDPTNPQALSFLPVPGGGVHELDMVTRTDGTSLALLAVPFTEFDNTYFGADSGGEFRIADITNPSAPVELADWGAIADSTLRNFGGGQEVTSSFQGLGYFAAHYAHSVRAADGGMTAYVSYWDSGVLKFDISDPTTPELLARTQYGVRDDGDAHSMTPYDVGGTRYILQNDEDFDSLSPMVATSSATGATEYSGIEEPWAPTLLSEIGAVSGTIHDANDGCESSDFTGATGDIALVNTVDPFYVDIIPGWTRPCTIGSQVLRAAEAGADGVLFNLISPDDAYPYFEGSAKAVQQAAGGMAIVQVSDIDGMAAAIRTVTGPVTVTLDPSPPTWGFIRVFSEASSSDLNGDGVPEYAQVGSFDDVDHTSGELFTPPGSWSVHNTEVNGDHAYSSWYSNGIVALDLTNPAAPTLVGQFVPPTNDRFAGSLGHGPAEVWGVAIDSDTGIVYASDMRTGLWIVEPTGPAAA
;
A
#
# COMPACT_ATOMS: atom_id res chain seq x y z
N MET A 1 6.96 42.32 21.16
CA MET A 1 7.45 41.70 19.95
C MET A 1 6.31 40.84 19.42
N ARG A 2 5.67 41.27 18.36
CA ARG A 2 4.61 40.49 17.71
C ARG A 2 5.31 39.56 16.71
N VAL A 3 5.21 38.27 16.95
CA VAL A 3 5.60 37.25 15.97
C VAL A 3 4.48 37.20 14.93
N VAL A 4 4.81 37.63 13.72
CA VAL A 4 3.94 37.45 12.55
C VAL A 4 4.11 36.00 12.13
N ARG A 5 3.11 35.16 12.37
CA ARG A 5 3.00 33.84 11.73
C ARG A 5 2.57 34.08 10.29
N SER A 6 3.46 33.86 9.36
CA SER A 6 3.11 33.77 7.96
C SER A 6 2.39 32.43 7.75
N SER A 7 1.12 32.50 7.43
CA SER A 7 0.36 31.35 6.94
C SER A 7 0.88 30.99 5.55
N LEU A 8 1.61 29.90 5.42
CA LEU A 8 1.90 29.24 4.13
C LEU A 8 0.60 28.63 3.59
N PRO A 9 0.36 28.71 2.29
CA PRO A 9 -0.88 28.16 1.72
C PRO A 9 -0.85 26.62 1.72
N ALA A 10 -1.86 26.04 2.29
CA ALA A 10 -2.14 24.61 2.42
C ALA A 10 -2.31 23.83 1.08
N ALA A 11 -1.84 24.39 -0.03
CA ALA A 11 -2.17 23.86 -1.37
C ALA A 11 -1.16 22.82 -1.91
N VAL A 12 -0.07 22.57 -1.18
CA VAL A 12 1.09 21.89 -1.77
C VAL A 12 1.19 20.42 -1.37
N PHE A 13 0.73 20.04 -0.19
CA PHE A 13 0.85 18.67 0.30
C PHE A 13 -0.25 17.70 -0.22
N ALA A 14 -1.24 18.21 -0.91
CA ALA A 14 -2.37 17.44 -1.41
C ALA A 14 -2.04 16.38 -2.48
N LEU A 15 -0.88 16.48 -3.09
CA LEU A 15 -0.56 15.66 -4.26
C LEU A 15 0.11 14.31 -3.92
N ILE A 16 0.69 14.20 -2.76
CA ILE A 16 1.58 13.08 -2.44
C ILE A 16 0.81 11.91 -1.81
N VAL A 17 -0.20 12.21 -1.01
CA VAL A 17 -1.00 11.22 -0.28
C VAL A 17 -1.93 10.37 -1.17
N VAL A 18 -2.21 10.84 -2.38
CA VAL A 18 -3.09 10.11 -3.31
C VAL A 18 -2.31 9.09 -4.16
N ALA A 19 -1.00 9.08 -4.04
CA ALA A 19 -0.13 8.33 -4.93
C ALA A 19 -0.13 6.82 -4.70
N SER A 20 -0.30 6.38 -3.48
CA SER A 20 -0.35 4.95 -3.18
C SER A 20 -1.72 4.30 -3.41
N VAL A 21 -2.75 5.10 -3.74
CA VAL A 21 -4.13 4.59 -3.87
C VAL A 21 -4.90 5.19 -5.05
N ALA A 22 -4.29 5.98 -5.92
CA ALA A 22 -5.04 6.75 -6.93
C ALA A 22 -4.94 6.16 -8.32
N ALA A 23 -6.02 5.55 -8.77
CA ALA A 23 -6.26 5.38 -10.20
C ALA A 23 -6.36 6.75 -10.91
N PRO A 24 -5.83 6.91 -12.13
CA PRO A 24 -5.79 8.16 -12.82
C PRO A 24 -7.18 8.68 -13.15
N ALA A 25 -7.49 9.87 -12.68
CA ALA A 25 -8.67 10.60 -13.12
C ALA A 25 -8.45 11.08 -14.56
N ALA A 26 -9.29 10.66 -15.47
CA ALA A 26 -9.36 11.25 -16.79
C ALA A 26 -9.93 12.67 -16.67
N GLY A 27 -9.06 13.67 -16.63
CA GLY A 27 -9.47 15.06 -16.60
C GLY A 27 -8.54 15.93 -15.75
N GLY A 28 -7.41 16.31 -16.31
CA GLY A 28 -6.37 17.06 -15.61
C GLY A 28 -6.69 18.53 -15.42
N GLY A 29 -6.37 19.02 -14.22
CA GLY A 29 -6.08 20.43 -13.99
C GLY A 29 -4.62 20.75 -14.37
N PRO A 30 -4.26 22.03 -14.47
CA PRO A 30 -2.97 22.45 -15.04
C PRO A 30 -1.73 22.21 -14.19
N ASP A 31 -1.80 21.67 -12.98
CA ASP A 31 -0.72 21.71 -11.99
C ASP A 31 -0.29 20.36 -11.40
N GLU A 32 -0.53 19.24 -12.07
CA GLU A 32 -0.03 17.93 -11.60
C GLU A 32 1.35 17.60 -12.18
N PRO A 33 2.26 17.01 -11.37
CA PRO A 33 3.58 16.60 -11.81
C PRO A 33 3.52 15.59 -12.97
N LYS A 34 4.17 15.89 -14.08
CA LYS A 34 4.06 15.10 -15.31
C LYS A 34 4.72 13.72 -15.25
N GLY A 35 5.67 13.50 -14.35
CA GLY A 35 6.38 12.22 -14.18
C GLY A 35 5.51 11.16 -13.52
N PHE A 36 4.82 11.53 -12.48
CA PHE A 36 3.94 10.66 -11.70
C PHE A 36 2.81 10.04 -12.54
N ARG A 37 2.20 10.83 -13.45
CA ARG A 37 1.16 10.34 -14.37
C ARG A 37 1.62 9.23 -15.31
N ALA A 38 2.89 9.17 -15.66
CA ALA A 38 3.37 8.18 -16.61
C ALA A 38 3.46 6.78 -15.98
N HIS A 39 3.71 6.71 -14.67
CA HIS A 39 3.78 5.46 -13.93
C HIS A 39 2.38 4.94 -13.61
N GLU A 40 1.52 5.75 -13.01
CA GLU A 40 0.14 5.37 -12.73
C GLU A 40 -0.66 5.03 -14.00
N SER A 41 -0.43 5.75 -15.09
CA SER A 41 -1.10 5.45 -16.36
C SER A 41 -0.69 4.11 -16.96
N LYS A 42 0.46 3.55 -16.58
CA LYS A 42 0.87 2.21 -16.98
C LYS A 42 0.24 1.11 -16.11
N GLN A 43 0.12 1.33 -14.81
CA GLN A 43 -0.52 0.38 -13.88
C GLN A 43 -1.96 0.06 -14.29
N PHE A 44 -2.70 1.09 -14.69
CA PHE A 44 -4.10 0.95 -15.11
C PHE A 44 -4.30 1.07 -16.63
N ALA A 45 -3.22 0.90 -17.41
CA ALA A 45 -3.33 0.96 -18.86
C ALA A 45 -4.31 -0.10 -19.35
N ALA A 46 -5.19 0.30 -20.26
CA ALA A 46 -6.12 -0.61 -20.90
C ALA A 46 -5.33 -1.70 -21.66
N GLY A 47 -5.20 -2.85 -21.03
CA GLY A 47 -4.64 -4.05 -21.65
C GLY A 47 -5.71 -4.80 -22.46
N PRO A 48 -5.32 -5.86 -23.16
CA PRO A 48 -6.30 -6.76 -23.73
C PRO A 48 -7.20 -7.33 -22.62
N PRO A 49 -8.48 -7.60 -22.92
CA PRO A 49 -9.38 -8.21 -21.96
C PRO A 49 -8.77 -9.49 -21.36
N SER A 50 -8.85 -9.65 -20.04
CA SER A 50 -8.53 -10.93 -19.42
C SER A 50 -9.50 -12.00 -19.90
N GLN A 51 -9.01 -13.21 -20.07
CA GLN A 51 -9.86 -14.37 -20.30
C GLN A 51 -10.20 -14.99 -18.95
N LEU A 52 -11.38 -15.62 -18.84
CA LEU A 52 -11.73 -16.39 -17.67
C LEU A 52 -10.67 -17.46 -17.40
N VAL A 53 -10.08 -17.43 -16.22
CA VAL A 53 -9.29 -18.55 -15.68
C VAL A 53 -10.06 -19.13 -14.50
N ALA A 54 -10.14 -20.43 -14.39
CA ALA A 54 -10.79 -21.13 -13.28
C ALA A 54 -10.06 -22.48 -13.06
N ASP A 55 -8.83 -22.38 -12.56
CA ASP A 55 -8.04 -23.56 -12.20
C ASP A 55 -8.35 -23.95 -10.76
N ASN A 56 -8.89 -25.14 -10.56
CA ASN A 56 -9.41 -25.64 -9.27
C ASN A 56 -10.49 -24.75 -8.65
N PHE A 57 -11.29 -24.10 -9.49
CA PHE A 57 -12.47 -23.32 -9.09
C PHE A 57 -13.64 -23.59 -10.01
N ASP A 58 -14.84 -23.73 -9.44
CA ASP A 58 -16.11 -23.70 -10.16
C ASP A 58 -16.78 -22.33 -10.00
N VAL A 59 -17.17 -21.70 -11.12
CA VAL A 59 -17.90 -20.44 -11.09
C VAL A 59 -19.37 -20.71 -10.80
N LEU A 60 -19.87 -20.32 -9.64
CA LEU A 60 -21.26 -20.48 -9.24
C LEU A 60 -22.13 -19.36 -9.77
N GLY A 61 -21.70 -18.10 -9.62
CA GLY A 61 -22.50 -16.95 -10.00
C GLY A 61 -21.72 -15.66 -10.15
N HIS A 62 -22.41 -14.66 -10.73
CA HIS A 62 -21.86 -13.33 -10.91
C HIS A 62 -22.98 -12.30 -10.91
N VAL A 63 -22.72 -11.12 -10.33
CA VAL A 63 -23.61 -9.96 -10.43
C VAL A 63 -22.81 -8.69 -10.66
N ASN A 64 -23.19 -7.96 -11.70
CA ASN A 64 -22.71 -6.60 -11.90
C ASN A 64 -23.36 -5.69 -10.86
N LEU A 65 -22.54 -4.98 -10.08
CA LEU A 65 -23.00 -4.18 -8.95
C LEU A 65 -23.52 -2.79 -9.36
N GLY A 66 -23.29 -2.40 -10.62
CA GLY A 66 -23.70 -1.10 -11.14
C GLY A 66 -23.02 0.07 -10.42
N GLY A 67 -23.30 1.26 -10.88
CA GLY A 67 -22.72 2.49 -10.36
C GLY A 67 -21.60 3.01 -11.26
N GLY A 68 -21.11 4.21 -11.01
CA GLY A 68 -20.06 4.84 -11.80
C GLY A 68 -18.69 4.79 -11.14
N SER A 69 -18.54 4.09 -10.01
CA SER A 69 -17.32 3.99 -9.23
C SER A 69 -16.86 2.54 -9.13
N PRO A 70 -15.56 2.28 -9.01
CA PRO A 70 -15.01 0.96 -8.77
C PRO A 70 -15.60 0.32 -7.53
N ASN A 71 -15.65 -1.00 -7.50
CA ASN A 71 -16.01 -1.73 -6.29
C ASN A 71 -14.77 -1.79 -5.38
N GLY A 72 -15.00 -1.76 -4.08
CA GLY A 72 -13.99 -1.96 -3.03
C GLY A 72 -14.07 -3.36 -2.45
N ASP A 73 -13.76 -3.48 -1.17
CA ASP A 73 -13.74 -4.74 -0.46
C ASP A 73 -15.11 -5.42 -0.37
N VAL A 74 -15.09 -6.70 -0.03
CA VAL A 74 -16.27 -7.52 0.16
C VAL A 74 -16.25 -8.17 1.54
N PHE A 75 -17.38 -8.14 2.21
CA PHE A 75 -17.62 -8.85 3.45
C PHE A 75 -18.80 -9.82 3.30
N PHE A 76 -18.62 -11.06 3.73
CA PHE A 76 -19.68 -12.06 3.77
C PHE A 76 -20.26 -12.16 5.19
N PHE A 77 -21.59 -12.23 5.31
CA PHE A 77 -22.25 -12.41 6.59
C PHE A 77 -23.51 -13.30 6.49
N ASP A 78 -23.55 -14.34 7.34
CA ASP A 78 -24.76 -15.14 7.53
C ASP A 78 -25.61 -14.56 8.66
N HIS A 79 -26.76 -14.00 8.31
CA HIS A 79 -27.75 -13.51 9.28
C HIS A 79 -28.44 -14.65 10.02
N GLY A 80 -28.39 -15.85 9.47
CA GLY A 80 -29.08 -17.04 10.00
C GLY A 80 -30.60 -17.03 9.80
N GLY A 81 -31.21 -18.14 10.14
CA GLY A 81 -32.67 -18.32 10.08
C GLY A 81 -33.23 -18.07 8.68
N ASP A 82 -34.37 -17.37 8.62
CA ASP A 82 -35.08 -17.06 7.37
C ASP A 82 -34.45 -15.89 6.60
N VAL A 83 -33.51 -15.14 7.19
CA VAL A 83 -32.82 -14.02 6.54
C VAL A 83 -31.72 -14.53 5.63
N GLY A 84 -30.84 -15.41 6.13
CA GLY A 84 -29.82 -16.12 5.38
C GLY A 84 -28.56 -15.30 5.09
N LYS A 85 -27.98 -15.48 3.91
CA LYS A 85 -26.61 -15.11 3.55
C LYS A 85 -26.55 -13.87 2.64
N PHE A 86 -25.67 -12.94 2.98
CA PHE A 86 -25.48 -11.70 2.22
C PHE A 86 -24.00 -11.36 2.08
N ALA A 87 -23.66 -10.78 0.93
CA ALA A 87 -22.38 -10.13 0.68
C ALA A 87 -22.60 -8.60 0.72
N TYR A 88 -21.61 -7.92 1.29
CA TYR A 88 -21.56 -6.46 1.39
C TYR A 88 -20.31 -6.00 0.64
N VAL A 89 -20.48 -5.14 -0.37
CA VAL A 89 -19.38 -4.71 -1.21
C VAL A 89 -19.21 -3.20 -1.13
N GLY A 90 -18.00 -2.79 -0.83
CA GLY A 90 -17.58 -1.41 -0.75
C GLY A 90 -17.59 -0.67 -2.10
N THR A 91 -17.24 0.57 -2.06
CA THR A 91 -17.02 1.41 -3.24
C THR A 91 -15.75 2.20 -3.05
N TRP A 92 -14.77 1.92 -3.87
CA TRP A 92 -13.59 2.75 -3.97
C TRP A 92 -13.89 3.95 -4.87
N SER A 93 -13.58 5.13 -4.40
CA SER A 93 -14.01 6.36 -5.08
C SER A 93 -12.84 7.14 -5.66
N SER A 94 -12.42 6.75 -6.84
CA SER A 94 -11.62 7.63 -7.68
C SER A 94 -12.24 7.71 -9.08
N PRO A 95 -12.49 8.89 -9.62
CA PRO A 95 -12.55 10.20 -8.96
C PRO A 95 -13.85 10.36 -8.17
N CYS A 96 -13.73 10.47 -6.92
CA CYS A 96 -14.60 10.87 -5.83
C CYS A 96 -16.09 11.26 -6.11
N PRO A 97 -16.95 10.45 -6.73
CA PRO A 97 -18.39 10.69 -6.75
C PRO A 97 -19.13 10.13 -5.55
N GLY A 98 -18.49 9.20 -4.79
CA GLY A 98 -19.12 8.45 -3.71
C GLY A 98 -20.16 7.42 -4.18
N GLY A 99 -20.12 6.21 -3.63
CA GLY A 99 -20.99 5.13 -4.09
C GLY A 99 -21.73 4.35 -3.00
N GLY A 100 -21.25 4.39 -1.78
CA GLY A 100 -21.80 3.61 -0.67
C GLY A 100 -21.58 2.09 -0.82
N ILE A 101 -22.16 1.35 0.10
CA ILE A 101 -22.08 -0.11 0.15
C ILE A 101 -23.24 -0.72 -0.66
N LYS A 102 -22.94 -1.76 -1.42
CA LYS A 102 -23.93 -2.59 -2.11
C LYS A 102 -24.21 -3.80 -1.23
N ILE A 103 -25.47 -4.14 -1.02
CA ILE A 103 -25.92 -5.31 -0.25
C ILE A 103 -26.51 -6.32 -1.21
N ILE A 104 -25.94 -7.52 -1.23
CA ILE A 104 -26.23 -8.56 -2.21
C ILE A 104 -26.79 -9.78 -1.50
N ASP A 105 -27.99 -10.20 -1.88
CA ASP A 105 -28.56 -11.49 -1.50
C ASP A 105 -27.80 -12.60 -2.25
N VAL A 106 -27.16 -13.50 -1.48
CA VAL A 106 -26.38 -14.65 -1.98
C VAL A 106 -26.92 -15.98 -1.43
N ASN A 107 -28.18 -16.01 -0.98
CA ASN A 107 -28.84 -17.25 -0.54
C ASN A 107 -28.87 -18.32 -1.63
N ASP A 108 -29.02 -17.90 -2.89
CA ASP A 108 -28.76 -18.72 -4.07
C ASP A 108 -27.49 -18.18 -4.76
N PRO A 109 -26.31 -18.78 -4.52
CA PRO A 109 -25.06 -18.27 -5.06
C PRO A 109 -25.01 -18.27 -6.58
N THR A 110 -25.89 -19.04 -7.24
CA THR A 110 -25.99 -19.08 -8.72
C THR A 110 -26.80 -17.89 -9.28
N ARG A 111 -27.51 -17.15 -8.42
CA ARG A 111 -28.35 -16.00 -8.78
C ARG A 111 -28.21 -14.83 -7.80
N PRO A 112 -27.00 -14.34 -7.58
CA PRO A 112 -26.78 -13.22 -6.68
C PRO A 112 -27.54 -11.97 -7.14
N LYS A 113 -28.03 -11.17 -6.18
CA LYS A 113 -28.86 -10.02 -6.48
C LYS A 113 -28.60 -8.86 -5.53
N VAL A 114 -28.32 -7.66 -6.08
CA VAL A 114 -28.29 -6.43 -5.28
C VAL A 114 -29.70 -6.12 -4.77
N VAL A 115 -29.88 -6.07 -3.44
CA VAL A 115 -31.17 -5.85 -2.79
C VAL A 115 -31.28 -4.49 -2.11
N ALA A 116 -30.16 -3.91 -1.68
CA ALA A 116 -30.14 -2.59 -1.04
C ALA A 116 -28.77 -1.89 -1.23
N ARG A 117 -28.72 -0.64 -0.78
CA ARG A 117 -27.50 0.16 -0.66
C ARG A 117 -27.52 0.93 0.66
N ALA A 118 -26.34 1.15 1.26
CA ALA A 118 -26.19 1.91 2.48
C ALA A 118 -25.02 2.90 2.34
N GLY A 119 -25.08 4.00 3.11
CA GLY A 119 -24.04 5.04 3.06
C GLY A 119 -23.96 5.74 1.69
N GLY A 120 -22.82 6.32 1.44
CA GLY A 120 -22.52 7.01 0.17
C GLY A 120 -22.92 8.47 0.15
N ARG A 121 -21.95 9.31 -0.18
CA ARG A 121 -22.15 10.75 -0.48
C ARG A 121 -21.00 11.23 -1.35
N THR A 122 -21.20 12.35 -2.03
CA THR A 122 -20.13 12.94 -2.84
C THR A 122 -18.95 13.35 -1.96
N GLY A 123 -17.74 13.05 -2.41
CA GLY A 123 -16.52 13.47 -1.74
C GLY A 123 -15.92 12.43 -0.80
N ILE A 124 -16.45 11.21 -0.78
CA ILE A 124 -15.94 10.12 0.07
C ILE A 124 -15.70 8.82 -0.72
N SER A 125 -14.83 7.99 -0.16
CA SER A 125 -14.71 6.55 -0.41
C SER A 125 -15.36 5.78 0.73
N ASN A 126 -15.92 4.62 0.42
CA ASN A 126 -16.42 3.63 1.38
C ASN A 126 -15.85 2.28 0.97
N GLU A 127 -14.56 2.18 1.04
CA GLU A 127 -13.84 1.03 0.51
C GLU A 127 -14.12 -0.23 1.31
N ASP A 128 -13.89 -0.16 2.62
CA ASP A 128 -14.02 -1.28 3.50
C ASP A 128 -15.34 -1.30 4.27
N VAL A 129 -15.78 -2.51 4.59
CA VAL A 129 -17.08 -2.82 5.15
C VAL A 129 -17.04 -4.09 5.99
N VAL A 130 -17.56 -4.02 7.20
CA VAL A 130 -17.64 -5.16 8.13
C VAL A 130 -19.05 -5.27 8.72
N VAL A 131 -19.55 -6.48 8.89
CA VAL A 131 -20.82 -6.75 9.60
C VAL A 131 -20.55 -7.62 10.82
N ARG A 132 -21.08 -7.21 11.96
CA ARG A 132 -20.98 -7.99 13.21
C ARG A 132 -22.31 -8.02 13.93
N ARG A 133 -22.51 -9.10 14.68
CA ARG A 133 -23.67 -9.21 15.57
C ARG A 133 -23.36 -8.54 16.91
N ILE A 134 -24.14 -7.52 17.25
CA ILE A 134 -24.07 -6.81 18.53
C ILE A 134 -25.41 -7.00 19.25
N GLY A 135 -25.40 -7.83 20.27
CA GLY A 135 -26.67 -8.30 20.88
C GLY A 135 -27.53 -9.07 19.87
N SER A 136 -28.76 -8.60 19.63
CA SER A 136 -29.66 -9.19 18.63
C SER A 136 -29.58 -8.51 17.26
N MET A 137 -28.84 -7.42 17.14
CA MET A 137 -28.74 -6.60 15.93
C MET A 137 -27.58 -7.08 15.06
N ALA A 138 -27.76 -7.13 13.75
CA ALA A 138 -26.66 -7.17 12.80
C ALA A 138 -26.27 -5.73 12.47
N VAL A 139 -25.06 -5.34 12.79
CA VAL A 139 -24.54 -3.98 12.62
C VAL A 139 -23.53 -3.97 11.49
N LEU A 140 -23.76 -3.13 10.51
CA LEU A 140 -22.84 -2.82 9.42
C LEU A 140 -22.00 -1.61 9.81
N GLY A 141 -20.68 -1.76 9.83
CA GLY A 141 -19.70 -0.69 9.92
C GLY A 141 -19.15 -0.37 8.54
N ILE A 142 -19.00 0.89 8.26
CA ILE A 142 -18.48 1.40 7.00
C ILE A 142 -17.38 2.41 7.29
N GLY A 143 -16.19 2.22 6.71
CA GLY A 143 -15.16 3.22 6.64
C GLY A 143 -15.62 4.40 5.75
N VAL A 144 -15.49 5.61 6.26
CA VAL A 144 -15.77 6.84 5.51
C VAL A 144 -14.47 7.61 5.39
N GLN A 145 -13.81 7.48 4.26
CA GLN A 145 -12.59 8.19 3.93
C GLN A 145 -12.89 9.37 3.01
N LEU A 146 -12.23 10.49 3.24
CA LEU A 146 -12.39 11.70 2.44
C LEU A 146 -11.50 11.61 1.21
N CYS A 147 -12.07 11.77 0.04
CA CYS A 147 -11.30 11.95 -1.18
C CYS A 147 -10.78 13.40 -1.35
N LYS A 148 -11.32 14.34 -0.61
CA LYS A 148 -10.94 15.76 -0.62
C LYS A 148 -11.14 16.36 0.75
N PRO A 149 -10.28 17.30 1.18
CA PRO A 149 -10.42 17.97 2.48
C PRO A 149 -11.78 18.65 2.69
N GLN A 150 -12.41 19.07 1.58
CA GLN A 150 -13.71 19.75 1.62
C GLN A 150 -14.91 18.77 1.63
N GLY A 151 -14.66 17.48 1.68
CA GLY A 151 -15.69 16.41 1.65
C GLY A 151 -16.56 16.32 2.91
N GLY A 152 -16.26 17.11 3.94
CA GLY A 152 -16.92 17.08 5.25
C GLY A 152 -16.07 16.32 6.28
N SER A 153 -16.67 15.48 7.11
CA SER A 153 -15.95 14.63 8.08
C SER A 153 -15.85 13.20 7.59
N GLY A 154 -14.68 12.60 7.70
CA GLY A 154 -14.48 11.17 7.63
C GLY A 154 -14.79 10.50 8.98
N GLY A 155 -14.85 9.18 9.02
CA GLY A 155 -15.14 8.47 10.26
C GLY A 155 -15.76 7.09 10.09
N LEU A 156 -16.34 6.58 11.15
CA LEU A 156 -17.08 5.32 11.17
C LEU A 156 -18.59 5.58 11.06
N GLN A 157 -19.21 5.00 10.04
CA GLN A 157 -20.67 5.03 9.87
C GLN A 157 -21.27 3.68 10.23
N LEU A 158 -22.28 3.65 11.11
CA LEU A 158 -22.96 2.43 11.54
C LEU A 158 -24.40 2.38 11.04
N PHE A 159 -24.83 1.17 10.63
CA PHE A 159 -26.20 0.86 10.20
C PHE A 159 -26.72 -0.39 10.88
N ASP A 160 -28.01 -0.43 11.18
CA ASP A 160 -28.74 -1.67 11.45
C ASP A 160 -29.06 -2.34 10.11
N VAL A 161 -28.55 -3.54 9.92
CA VAL A 161 -28.82 -4.41 8.78
C VAL A 161 -29.42 -5.74 9.23
N THR A 162 -30.12 -5.77 10.36
CA THR A 162 -30.89 -6.95 10.81
C THR A 162 -31.91 -7.38 9.74
N ASP A 163 -32.47 -6.40 9.03
CA ASP A 163 -33.11 -6.59 7.73
C ASP A 163 -32.17 -5.99 6.64
N PRO A 164 -31.35 -6.83 5.95
CA PRO A 164 -30.40 -6.34 4.97
C PRO A 164 -31.03 -5.70 3.74
N THR A 165 -32.33 -5.92 3.51
CA THR A 165 -33.06 -5.27 2.42
C THR A 165 -33.50 -3.84 2.74
N ASN A 166 -33.38 -3.43 4.01
CA ASN A 166 -33.82 -2.12 4.50
C ASN A 166 -32.84 -1.55 5.56
N PRO A 167 -31.58 -1.26 5.21
CA PRO A 167 -30.57 -0.76 6.13
C PRO A 167 -31.01 0.55 6.79
N GLN A 168 -30.86 0.64 8.12
CA GLN A 168 -31.22 1.82 8.90
C GLN A 168 -29.97 2.48 9.48
N ALA A 169 -29.75 3.76 9.21
CA ALA A 169 -28.63 4.49 9.79
C ALA A 169 -28.77 4.61 11.31
N LEU A 170 -27.73 4.25 12.05
CA LEU A 170 -27.69 4.32 13.51
C LEU A 170 -26.92 5.54 13.99
N SER A 171 -25.69 5.68 13.58
CA SER A 171 -24.78 6.73 14.06
C SER A 171 -23.64 7.00 13.08
N PHE A 172 -22.94 8.09 13.33
CA PHE A 172 -21.67 8.45 12.69
C PHE A 172 -20.71 8.92 13.77
N LEU A 173 -19.56 8.26 13.89
CA LEU A 173 -18.43 8.67 14.73
C LEU A 173 -17.41 9.38 13.84
N PRO A 174 -17.28 10.71 13.90
CA PRO A 174 -16.26 11.42 13.15
C PRO A 174 -14.88 11.11 13.72
N VAL A 175 -13.90 10.94 12.87
CA VAL A 175 -12.48 10.85 13.24
C VAL A 175 -11.71 11.94 12.52
N PRO A 176 -10.58 12.42 13.07
CA PRO A 176 -9.76 13.43 12.42
C PRO A 176 -9.06 12.89 11.15
N GLY A 177 -8.35 13.78 10.47
CA GLY A 177 -7.61 13.41 9.26
C GLY A 177 -8.50 13.07 8.08
N GLY A 178 -8.08 12.12 7.28
CA GLY A 178 -8.78 11.65 6.08
C GLY A 178 -10.00 10.78 6.36
N GLY A 179 -10.22 10.36 7.60
CA GLY A 179 -11.27 9.45 7.98
C GLY A 179 -10.80 7.99 8.01
N VAL A 180 -11.74 7.07 8.17
CA VAL A 180 -11.46 5.63 8.28
C VAL A 180 -11.26 5.05 6.87
N HIS A 181 -10.12 4.39 6.67
CA HIS A 181 -9.81 3.64 5.47
C HIS A 181 -10.31 2.20 5.61
N GLU A 182 -9.66 1.41 6.44
CA GLU A 182 -10.10 0.06 6.78
C GLU A 182 -10.52 -0.07 8.24
N LEU A 183 -11.31 -1.10 8.54
CA LEU A 183 -11.81 -1.36 9.88
C LEU A 183 -12.03 -2.85 10.14
N ASP A 184 -12.00 -3.24 11.40
CA ASP A 184 -12.60 -4.49 11.86
C ASP A 184 -13.51 -4.26 13.05
N MET A 185 -14.45 -5.16 13.27
CA MET A 185 -15.35 -5.12 14.42
C MET A 185 -15.37 -6.47 15.13
N VAL A 186 -15.33 -6.46 16.45
CA VAL A 186 -15.36 -7.67 17.27
C VAL A 186 -16.31 -7.51 18.45
N THR A 187 -17.05 -8.56 18.79
CA THR A 187 -17.80 -8.64 20.04
C THR A 187 -17.11 -9.62 20.98
N ARG A 188 -16.67 -9.12 22.12
CA ARG A 188 -15.98 -9.87 23.17
C ARG A 188 -16.95 -10.78 23.93
N THR A 189 -16.40 -11.76 24.64
CA THR A 189 -17.19 -12.70 25.45
C THR A 189 -17.92 -12.06 26.62
N ASP A 190 -17.46 -10.90 27.10
CA ASP A 190 -18.14 -10.09 28.11
C ASP A 190 -19.29 -9.22 27.55
N GLY A 191 -19.48 -9.25 26.24
CA GLY A 191 -20.51 -8.48 25.52
C GLY A 191 -20.07 -7.11 25.06
N THR A 192 -18.85 -6.67 25.38
CA THR A 192 -18.28 -5.43 24.83
C THR A 192 -18.03 -5.61 23.34
N SER A 193 -18.43 -4.64 22.53
CA SER A 193 -18.18 -4.64 21.10
C SER A 193 -17.26 -3.47 20.73
N LEU A 194 -16.20 -3.77 19.99
CA LEU A 194 -15.20 -2.81 19.58
C LEU A 194 -15.17 -2.68 18.05
N ALA A 195 -14.91 -1.47 17.57
CA ALA A 195 -14.43 -1.21 16.22
C ALA A 195 -12.96 -0.81 16.31
N LEU A 196 -12.13 -1.47 15.51
CA LEU A 196 -10.74 -1.15 15.27
C LEU A 196 -10.68 -0.38 13.95
N LEU A 197 -9.98 0.75 13.92
CA LEU A 197 -10.02 1.68 12.80
C LEU A 197 -8.61 2.02 12.36
N ALA A 198 -8.32 1.87 11.08
CA ALA A 198 -7.16 2.44 10.42
C ALA A 198 -7.52 3.82 9.88
N VAL A 199 -6.81 4.84 10.32
CA VAL A 199 -7.06 6.26 10.00
C VAL A 199 -5.78 6.86 9.45
N PRO A 200 -5.44 6.59 8.18
CA PRO A 200 -4.17 6.99 7.62
C PRO A 200 -4.01 8.51 7.54
N PHE A 201 -2.75 8.96 7.50
CA PHE A 201 -2.35 10.34 7.26
C PHE A 201 -2.75 11.34 8.35
N THR A 202 -2.79 10.91 9.59
CA THR A 202 -3.07 11.80 10.71
C THR A 202 -1.83 12.23 11.47
N GLU A 203 -0.79 11.40 11.49
CA GLU A 203 0.42 11.69 12.26
C GLU A 203 1.47 12.50 11.49
N PHE A 204 1.69 12.16 10.22
CA PHE A 204 2.80 12.70 9.44
C PHE A 204 2.43 13.95 8.68
N ASP A 205 1.27 14.00 8.06
CA ASP A 205 0.81 15.18 7.36
C ASP A 205 -0.63 15.52 7.67
N ASN A 206 -0.80 16.29 8.71
CA ASN A 206 -2.10 16.82 9.07
C ASN A 206 -2.45 18.11 8.34
N THR A 207 -1.58 18.62 7.48
CA THR A 207 -1.81 19.93 6.83
C THR A 207 -2.88 19.85 5.76
N TYR A 208 -3.00 18.70 5.11
CA TYR A 208 -3.99 18.47 4.07
C TYR A 208 -5.41 18.31 4.62
N PHE A 209 -5.59 17.52 5.67
CA PHE A 209 -6.88 17.28 6.30
C PHE A 209 -7.17 18.15 7.53
N GLY A 210 -6.22 18.93 7.99
CA GLY A 210 -6.34 19.82 9.15
C GLY A 210 -5.46 19.39 10.32
N ALA A 211 -4.96 20.36 11.05
CA ALA A 211 -4.02 20.14 12.13
C ALA A 211 -4.63 19.36 13.28
N ASP A 212 -3.87 18.40 13.76
CA ASP A 212 -4.04 17.63 14.96
C ASP A 212 -4.88 16.39 14.89
N SER A 213 -4.20 15.53 14.96
CA SER A 213 -4.51 14.32 14.57
C SER A 213 -4.54 13.25 15.56
N GLY A 214 -3.72 13.12 16.47
CA GLY A 214 -3.59 11.91 17.27
C GLY A 214 -3.17 10.73 16.42
N GLY A 215 -3.25 9.55 16.99
CA GLY A 215 -2.79 8.32 16.36
C GLY A 215 -3.64 7.84 15.20
N GLU A 216 -3.07 6.93 14.41
CA GLU A 216 -3.69 6.38 13.21
C GLU A 216 -4.39 5.04 13.46
N PHE A 217 -3.98 4.30 14.49
CA PHE A 217 -4.74 3.15 14.98
C PHE A 217 -5.70 3.59 16.07
N ARG A 218 -7.01 3.46 15.82
CA ARG A 218 -8.04 3.89 16.78
C ARG A 218 -8.95 2.76 17.20
N ILE A 219 -9.42 2.85 18.44
CA ILE A 219 -10.37 1.88 19.02
C ILE A 219 -11.60 2.64 19.46
N ALA A 220 -12.78 2.16 19.05
CA ALA A 220 -14.06 2.70 19.47
C ALA A 220 -14.92 1.61 20.14
N ASP A 221 -15.59 1.97 21.24
CA ASP A 221 -16.68 1.17 21.82
C ASP A 221 -17.95 1.37 20.99
N ILE A 222 -18.44 0.28 20.41
CA ILE A 222 -19.67 0.21 19.64
C ILE A 222 -20.71 -0.70 20.28
N THR A 223 -20.55 -1.04 21.57
CA THR A 223 -21.52 -1.85 22.34
C THR A 223 -22.91 -1.26 22.26
N ASN A 224 -23.00 0.07 22.26
CA ASN A 224 -24.19 0.79 21.84
C ASN A 224 -23.98 1.41 20.45
N PRO A 225 -24.35 0.74 19.36
CA PRO A 225 -24.05 1.20 18.02
C PRO A 225 -24.77 2.51 17.62
N SER A 226 -25.74 2.96 18.43
CA SER A 226 -26.38 4.28 18.23
C SER A 226 -25.61 5.43 18.87
N ALA A 227 -24.60 5.14 19.70
CA ALA A 227 -23.77 6.13 20.39
C ALA A 227 -22.36 5.59 20.61
N PRO A 228 -21.58 5.39 19.51
CA PRO A 228 -20.20 4.91 19.60
C PRO A 228 -19.32 5.94 20.30
N VAL A 229 -18.26 5.46 20.99
CA VAL A 229 -17.32 6.31 21.74
C VAL A 229 -15.91 5.87 21.40
N GLU A 230 -15.07 6.80 20.95
CA GLU A 230 -13.63 6.56 20.80
C GLU A 230 -13.00 6.32 22.17
N LEU A 231 -12.23 5.25 22.32
CA LEU A 231 -11.57 4.86 23.56
C LEU A 231 -10.09 5.19 23.56
N ALA A 232 -9.42 4.99 22.43
CA ALA A 232 -7.99 5.21 22.28
C ALA A 232 -7.63 5.59 20.84
N ASP A 233 -6.52 6.29 20.72
CA ASP A 233 -5.80 6.58 19.49
C ASP A 233 -4.31 6.31 19.73
N TRP A 234 -3.75 5.36 19.03
CA TRP A 234 -2.34 5.03 19.09
C TRP A 234 -1.65 5.47 17.80
N GLY A 235 -0.44 6.02 17.92
CA GLY A 235 0.34 6.48 16.78
C GLY A 235 1.83 6.20 16.93
N ALA A 236 2.47 5.87 15.82
CA ALA A 236 3.88 5.51 15.75
C ALA A 236 4.82 6.66 16.14
N ILE A 237 4.49 7.89 15.80
CA ILE A 237 5.31 9.06 16.17
C ILE A 237 5.26 9.34 17.67
N ALA A 238 4.12 9.11 18.31
CA ALA A 238 3.97 9.30 19.74
C ALA A 238 4.67 8.21 20.55
N ASP A 239 4.78 7.01 19.98
CA ASP A 239 5.48 5.88 20.61
C ASP A 239 7.00 6.04 20.42
N SER A 240 7.69 6.33 21.53
CA SER A 240 9.14 6.54 21.51
C SER A 240 9.93 5.26 21.20
N THR A 241 9.31 4.08 21.32
CA THR A 241 9.96 2.80 21.00
C THR A 241 10.14 2.59 19.51
N LEU A 242 9.19 3.08 18.71
CA LEU A 242 9.28 3.01 17.25
C LEU A 242 10.15 4.10 16.62
N ARG A 243 10.46 5.18 17.35
CA ARG A 243 11.32 6.25 16.83
C ARG A 243 12.77 5.84 16.58
N ASN A 244 13.21 4.76 17.17
CA ASN A 244 14.55 4.20 17.00
C ASN A 244 14.53 2.93 16.14
N PHE A 245 13.73 2.92 15.13
CA PHE A 245 13.58 1.80 14.21
C PHE A 245 14.92 1.46 13.57
N GLY A 246 15.36 0.26 13.77
CA GLY A 246 16.66 -0.29 13.54
C GLY A 246 17.49 0.21 12.38
N GLY A 247 18.78 0.33 12.63
CA GLY A 247 19.77 0.60 11.59
C GLY A 247 19.74 1.98 10.96
N GLY A 248 19.09 2.96 11.59
CA GLY A 248 18.94 4.31 11.04
C GLY A 248 17.63 4.50 10.28
N GLN A 249 16.78 3.49 10.27
CA GLN A 249 15.42 3.64 9.80
C GLN A 249 14.59 4.22 10.93
N GLU A 250 14.53 5.50 10.93
CA GLU A 250 13.58 6.18 11.79
C GLU A 250 12.20 6.09 11.14
N VAL A 251 11.16 6.06 11.95
CA VAL A 251 9.76 6.24 11.51
C VAL A 251 9.57 7.51 10.67
N THR A 252 10.56 8.39 10.69
CA THR A 252 10.64 9.61 9.88
C THR A 252 11.59 9.52 8.70
N SER A 253 12.37 8.43 8.57
CA SER A 253 13.07 8.19 7.33
C SER A 253 12.07 7.53 6.39
N SER A 254 11.86 8.10 5.35
CA SER A 254 11.40 7.51 4.23
C SER A 254 12.16 6.28 4.03
N PHE A 255 11.67 5.42 4.30
CA PHE A 255 11.61 4.43 3.63
C PHE A 255 12.70 3.87 2.99
N GLN A 256 12.64 2.82 3.01
CA GLN A 256 13.36 1.92 2.24
C GLN A 256 12.91 1.94 0.81
N GLY A 257 13.19 2.93 0.10
CA GLY A 257 13.02 3.01 -1.26
C GLY A 257 11.98 3.96 -1.79
N LEU A 258 10.82 4.12 -1.20
CA LEU A 258 9.82 5.01 -1.73
C LEU A 258 9.72 6.35 -1.04
N GLY A 259 10.41 6.48 0.03
CA GLY A 259 10.67 7.77 0.57
C GLY A 259 9.49 8.63 0.88
N TYR A 260 8.38 8.05 1.12
CA TYR A 260 7.25 8.84 1.50
C TYR A 260 7.14 8.90 3.01
N PHE A 261 7.09 10.10 3.52
CA PHE A 261 6.67 10.35 4.90
C PHE A 261 5.30 9.73 5.20
N ALA A 262 4.55 9.33 4.18
CA ALA A 262 3.34 8.57 4.28
C ALA A 262 3.55 7.06 4.44
N ALA A 263 4.75 6.61 4.28
CA ALA A 263 5.10 5.20 4.35
C ALA A 263 4.87 4.56 5.72
N HIS A 264 4.62 5.32 6.75
CA HIS A 264 4.36 4.84 8.10
C HIS A 264 2.93 5.18 8.55
N TYR A 265 1.94 4.68 7.86
CA TYR A 265 0.54 4.90 8.20
C TYR A 265 -0.23 3.61 8.41
N ALA A 266 -1.22 3.66 9.31
CA ALA A 266 -2.13 2.54 9.52
C ALA A 266 -3.05 2.38 8.31
N HIS A 267 -2.98 1.22 7.65
CA HIS A 267 -3.77 0.91 6.49
C HIS A 267 -4.91 -0.07 6.81
N SER A 268 -4.58 -1.23 7.38
CA SER A 268 -5.53 -2.29 7.69
C SER A 268 -5.47 -2.70 9.16
N VAL A 269 -6.55 -3.23 9.69
CA VAL A 269 -6.67 -3.68 11.08
C VAL A 269 -7.42 -5.00 11.16
N ARG A 270 -6.98 -5.90 12.06
CA ARG A 270 -7.69 -7.13 12.40
C ARG A 270 -7.70 -7.40 13.89
N ALA A 271 -8.87 -7.74 14.41
CA ALA A 271 -9.03 -8.25 15.75
C ALA A 271 -8.72 -9.76 15.79
N ALA A 272 -8.05 -10.19 16.84
CA ALA A 272 -7.79 -11.60 17.10
C ALA A 272 -8.04 -11.96 18.57
N ASP A 273 -7.97 -13.26 18.89
CA ASP A 273 -8.09 -13.81 20.24
C ASP A 273 -9.36 -13.31 20.97
N GLY A 274 -10.48 -13.25 20.21
CA GLY A 274 -11.76 -12.79 20.75
C GLY A 274 -11.77 -11.30 21.10
N GLY A 275 -10.95 -10.50 20.42
CA GLY A 275 -10.84 -9.05 20.62
C GLY A 275 -9.87 -8.68 21.75
N MET A 276 -8.98 -9.58 22.15
CA MET A 276 -7.93 -9.29 23.14
C MET A 276 -6.64 -8.82 22.50
N THR A 277 -6.44 -9.12 21.22
CA THR A 277 -5.31 -8.67 20.41
C THR A 277 -5.79 -7.98 19.13
N ALA A 278 -4.96 -7.08 18.59
CA ALA A 278 -5.14 -6.46 17.30
C ALA A 278 -3.86 -6.57 16.47
N TYR A 279 -4.02 -6.71 15.18
CA TYR A 279 -2.96 -6.54 14.20
C TYR A 279 -3.28 -5.33 13.36
N VAL A 280 -2.26 -4.53 13.10
CA VAL A 280 -2.38 -3.30 12.29
C VAL A 280 -1.28 -3.32 11.27
N SER A 281 -1.60 -3.30 9.98
CA SER A 281 -0.60 -3.04 8.97
C SER A 281 -0.26 -1.55 8.99
N TYR A 282 1.03 -1.28 9.09
CA TYR A 282 1.52 0.09 9.29
C TYR A 282 2.56 0.42 8.22
N TRP A 283 2.23 0.05 7.00
CA TRP A 283 2.98 0.21 5.76
C TRP A 283 4.45 -0.22 5.94
N ASP A 284 5.44 0.64 5.71
CA ASP A 284 6.87 0.29 5.83
C ASP A 284 7.30 -0.10 7.25
N SER A 285 6.50 0.20 8.25
CA SER A 285 6.73 -0.29 9.62
C SER A 285 6.36 -1.76 9.81
N GLY A 286 5.78 -2.40 8.78
CA GLY A 286 5.31 -3.77 8.83
C GLY A 286 3.96 -3.91 9.54
N VAL A 287 3.67 -5.11 10.01
CA VAL A 287 2.48 -5.41 10.80
C VAL A 287 2.79 -5.31 12.28
N LEU A 288 2.08 -4.44 12.98
CA LEU A 288 2.20 -4.22 14.41
C LEU A 288 1.16 -5.07 15.16
N LYS A 289 1.57 -5.76 16.23
CA LYS A 289 0.67 -6.53 17.10
C LYS A 289 0.48 -5.83 18.42
N PHE A 290 -0.77 -5.66 18.83
CA PHE A 290 -1.14 -4.99 20.09
C PHE A 290 -1.87 -5.92 21.05
N ASP A 291 -1.61 -5.75 22.35
CA ASP A 291 -2.56 -6.11 23.41
C ASP A 291 -3.61 -5.00 23.50
N ILE A 292 -4.85 -5.37 23.32
CA ILE A 292 -6.02 -4.49 23.47
C ILE A 292 -6.98 -5.01 24.54
N SER A 293 -6.51 -5.86 25.45
CA SER A 293 -7.32 -6.36 26.58
C SER A 293 -7.93 -5.20 27.38
N ASP A 294 -7.15 -4.13 27.59
CA ASP A 294 -7.67 -2.80 27.92
C ASP A 294 -7.71 -1.93 26.64
N PRO A 295 -8.90 -1.76 26.04
CA PRO A 295 -8.99 -1.05 24.77
C PRO A 295 -8.77 0.47 24.89
N THR A 296 -8.61 0.99 26.11
CA THR A 296 -8.30 2.40 26.36
C THR A 296 -6.80 2.70 26.36
N THR A 297 -5.97 1.66 26.42
CA THR A 297 -4.51 1.74 26.47
C THR A 297 -3.89 0.59 25.66
N PRO A 298 -3.97 0.61 24.32
CA PRO A 298 -3.37 -0.41 23.48
C PRO A 298 -1.86 -0.44 23.69
N GLU A 299 -1.30 -1.65 23.89
CA GLU A 299 0.12 -1.86 24.15
C GLU A 299 0.77 -2.61 22.98
N LEU A 300 1.80 -2.02 22.36
CA LEU A 300 2.55 -2.65 21.28
C LEU A 300 3.36 -3.83 21.82
N LEU A 301 3.11 -5.02 21.30
CA LEU A 301 3.73 -6.26 21.76
C LEU A 301 4.91 -6.69 20.89
N ALA A 302 4.77 -6.59 19.59
CA ALA A 302 5.73 -7.06 18.60
C ALA A 302 5.34 -6.54 17.21
N ARG A 303 6.21 -6.80 16.23
CA ARG A 303 5.96 -6.40 14.84
C ARG A 303 6.62 -7.36 13.85
N THR A 304 6.22 -7.29 12.59
CA THR A 304 7.03 -7.78 11.49
C THR A 304 8.08 -6.73 11.13
N GLN A 305 9.08 -7.10 10.37
CA GLN A 305 10.13 -6.18 9.95
C GLN A 305 10.58 -6.50 8.54
N TYR A 306 10.88 -5.47 7.80
CA TYR A 306 11.53 -5.55 6.51
C TYR A 306 13.05 -5.60 6.64
N GLY A 307 13.71 -6.28 5.72
CA GLY A 307 15.15 -6.20 5.56
C GLY A 307 15.57 -4.84 5.00
N VAL A 308 16.85 -4.49 5.15
CA VAL A 308 17.40 -3.23 4.61
C VAL A 308 17.33 -3.12 3.07
N ARG A 309 16.93 -4.19 2.40
CA ARG A 309 16.79 -4.25 0.94
C ARG A 309 15.34 -4.39 0.49
N ASP A 310 14.45 -4.55 1.45
CA ASP A 310 13.05 -4.72 1.14
C ASP A 310 12.39 -3.36 1.03
N ASP A 311 11.63 -3.22 0.01
CA ASP A 311 10.58 -2.23 -0.06
C ASP A 311 9.50 -2.65 0.94
N GLY A 312 8.99 -1.71 1.70
CA GLY A 312 7.97 -2.01 2.67
C GLY A 312 6.61 -1.65 2.10
N ASP A 313 5.59 -2.36 2.25
CA ASP A 313 4.24 -1.99 1.86
C ASP A 313 3.22 -2.92 2.52
N ALA A 314 3.35 -3.11 3.86
CA ALA A 314 2.40 -3.89 4.63
C ALA A 314 0.99 -3.31 4.51
N HIS A 315 0.28 -3.72 3.48
CA HIS A 315 -1.06 -3.28 3.14
C HIS A 315 -2.09 -3.92 4.05
N SER A 316 -2.08 -5.25 4.12
CA SER A 316 -3.03 -6.02 4.92
C SER A 316 -2.38 -7.24 5.55
N MET A 317 -3.09 -7.88 6.50
CA MET A 317 -2.57 -9.07 7.16
C MET A 317 -3.69 -10.02 7.58
N THR A 318 -3.35 -11.30 7.67
CA THR A 318 -4.23 -12.32 8.25
C THR A 318 -3.46 -13.21 9.19
N PRO A 319 -3.74 -13.16 10.51
CA PRO A 319 -3.18 -14.12 11.45
C PRO A 319 -3.86 -15.48 11.28
N TYR A 320 -3.07 -16.56 11.25
CA TYR A 320 -3.57 -17.92 11.11
C TYR A 320 -2.75 -18.90 11.93
N ASP A 321 -3.30 -20.10 12.17
CA ASP A 321 -2.68 -21.10 13.02
C ASP A 321 -2.39 -22.38 12.24
N VAL A 322 -1.13 -22.87 12.31
CA VAL A 322 -0.75 -24.19 11.78
C VAL A 322 0.01 -24.95 12.84
N GLY A 323 -0.45 -26.16 13.16
CA GLY A 323 0.21 -27.02 14.13
C GLY A 323 0.29 -26.44 15.55
N GLY A 324 -0.56 -25.48 15.89
CA GLY A 324 -0.57 -24.78 17.18
C GLY A 324 0.41 -23.61 17.26
N THR A 325 1.00 -23.21 16.16
CA THR A 325 1.82 -22.00 16.03
C THR A 325 1.04 -20.95 15.26
N ARG A 326 1.03 -19.71 15.77
CA ARG A 326 0.47 -18.54 15.10
C ARG A 326 1.47 -18.01 14.07
N TYR A 327 0.97 -17.76 12.88
CA TYR A 327 1.68 -17.09 11.80
C TYR A 327 0.92 -15.83 11.38
N ILE A 328 1.61 -14.90 10.75
CA ILE A 328 1.05 -13.71 10.13
C ILE A 328 1.32 -13.84 8.64
N LEU A 329 0.28 -13.88 7.84
CA LEU A 329 0.35 -13.73 6.40
C LEU A 329 0.21 -12.23 6.14
N GLN A 330 1.27 -11.60 5.67
CA GLN A 330 1.33 -10.18 5.37
C GLN A 330 1.31 -10.00 3.85
N ASN A 331 0.44 -9.14 3.38
CA ASN A 331 0.36 -8.76 1.98
C ASN A 331 1.07 -7.43 1.79
N ASP A 332 2.04 -7.42 0.89
CA ASP A 332 2.69 -6.18 0.47
C ASP A 332 2.01 -5.71 -0.82
N GLU A 333 1.32 -4.57 -0.75
CA GLU A 333 0.74 -3.93 -1.93
C GLU A 333 1.77 -2.98 -2.55
N ASP A 334 2.50 -3.51 -3.49
CA ASP A 334 3.51 -2.76 -4.21
C ASP A 334 3.31 -2.95 -5.72
N PHE A 335 3.63 -1.94 -6.50
CA PHE A 335 3.46 -1.94 -7.95
C PHE A 335 4.75 -1.63 -8.68
N ASP A 336 5.85 -1.52 -7.98
CA ASP A 336 7.13 -1.29 -8.58
C ASP A 336 8.27 -2.01 -7.85
N SER A 337 9.31 -2.33 -8.59
CA SER A 337 10.50 -3.01 -8.10
C SER A 337 11.71 -2.07 -8.09
N LEU A 338 11.48 -0.81 -7.76
CA LEU A 338 12.44 0.26 -8.02
C LEU A 338 13.45 0.51 -6.89
N SER A 339 13.67 -0.45 -6.00
CA SER A 339 14.62 -0.34 -4.89
C SER A 339 15.97 -1.04 -5.17
N PRO A 340 16.81 -0.51 -6.08
CA PRO A 340 18.11 -1.10 -6.35
C PRO A 340 19.04 -0.96 -5.15
N MET A 341 19.93 -1.93 -5.00
CA MET A 341 21.02 -1.84 -4.04
C MET A 341 22.15 -0.98 -4.56
N VAL A 342 22.58 -0.01 -3.78
CA VAL A 342 23.77 0.79 -4.01
C VAL A 342 24.90 0.31 -3.09
N ALA A 343 25.75 -0.57 -3.58
CA ALA A 343 26.87 -1.11 -2.81
C ALA A 343 28.14 -0.29 -3.08
N THR A 344 28.68 0.36 -2.05
CA THR A 344 29.94 1.09 -2.13
C THR A 344 31.07 0.24 -1.57
N SER A 345 32.24 0.28 -2.21
CA SER A 345 33.44 -0.42 -1.75
C SER A 345 34.66 0.49 -1.87
N SER A 346 35.47 0.51 -0.83
CA SER A 346 36.69 1.31 -0.74
C SER A 346 37.76 0.62 0.06
N ALA A 347 38.94 1.22 0.16
CA ALA A 347 40.02 0.74 1.01
C ALA A 347 39.67 0.68 2.52
N THR A 348 38.61 1.39 2.95
CA THR A 348 38.18 1.47 4.34
C THR A 348 37.03 0.51 4.67
N GLY A 349 36.45 -0.15 3.67
CA GLY A 349 35.33 -1.07 3.81
C GLY A 349 34.31 -1.00 2.70
N ALA A 350 33.25 -1.75 2.85
CA ALA A 350 32.09 -1.76 2.00
C ALA A 350 30.85 -1.33 2.80
N THR A 351 29.93 -0.63 2.16
CA THR A 351 28.65 -0.24 2.75
C THR A 351 27.58 -0.35 1.66
N GLU A 352 26.40 -0.77 2.06
CA GLU A 352 25.22 -0.90 1.20
C GLU A 352 24.19 0.16 1.59
N TYR A 353 23.53 0.72 0.60
CA TYR A 353 22.45 1.70 0.73
C TYR A 353 21.28 1.24 -0.13
N SER A 354 20.09 1.50 0.32
CA SER A 354 18.90 1.41 -0.52
C SER A 354 18.88 2.59 -1.49
N GLY A 355 18.55 2.33 -2.72
CA GLY A 355 18.39 3.35 -3.73
C GLY A 355 17.00 3.32 -4.33
N ILE A 356 16.67 4.34 -5.09
CA ILE A 356 15.48 4.38 -5.92
C ILE A 356 15.92 4.48 -7.37
N GLU A 357 15.38 3.63 -8.21
CA GLU A 357 15.53 3.73 -9.65
C GLU A 357 14.47 4.65 -10.21
N GLU A 358 14.87 5.55 -11.06
CA GLU A 358 13.94 6.52 -11.62
C GLU A 358 13.01 5.88 -12.65
N PRO A 359 11.67 5.88 -12.44
CA PRO A 359 10.73 5.25 -13.36
C PRO A 359 10.70 5.87 -14.76
N TRP A 360 11.27 7.08 -14.91
CA TRP A 360 11.46 7.73 -16.20
C TRP A 360 12.80 7.41 -16.85
N ALA A 361 13.64 6.61 -16.21
CA ALA A 361 14.89 6.16 -16.81
C ALA A 361 14.61 5.52 -18.17
N PRO A 362 15.46 5.80 -19.19
CA PRO A 362 15.23 5.24 -20.53
C PRO A 362 15.30 3.73 -20.58
N THR A 363 16.06 3.14 -19.67
CA THR A 363 16.23 1.69 -19.52
C THR A 363 16.46 1.40 -18.04
N LEU A 364 15.72 0.45 -17.48
CA LEU A 364 15.81 0.11 -16.07
C LEU A 364 16.99 -0.81 -15.76
N LEU A 365 17.47 -0.78 -14.53
CA LEU A 365 18.53 -1.70 -14.05
C LEU A 365 18.13 -3.17 -14.22
N SER A 366 16.87 -3.49 -14.00
CA SER A 366 16.33 -4.83 -14.26
C SER A 366 16.51 -5.29 -15.70
N GLU A 367 16.55 -4.36 -16.66
CA GLU A 367 16.77 -4.66 -18.09
C GLU A 367 18.25 -4.72 -18.45
N ILE A 368 19.11 -3.88 -17.85
CA ILE A 368 20.54 -3.79 -18.17
C ILE A 368 21.44 -4.63 -17.26
N GLY A 369 20.91 -5.08 -16.09
CA GLY A 369 21.68 -5.77 -15.06
C GLY A 369 22.53 -4.83 -14.20
N ALA A 370 23.28 -5.40 -13.27
CA ALA A 370 24.13 -4.62 -12.37
C ALA A 370 25.18 -3.79 -13.11
N VAL A 371 25.28 -2.54 -12.72
CA VAL A 371 26.26 -1.58 -13.27
C VAL A 371 27.29 -1.23 -12.20
N SER A 372 28.57 -1.42 -12.49
CA SER A 372 29.65 -1.12 -11.55
C SER A 372 30.66 -0.18 -12.16
N GLY A 373 31.09 0.80 -11.39
CA GLY A 373 32.10 1.77 -11.82
C GLY A 373 32.79 2.46 -10.66
N THR A 374 33.82 3.22 -10.95
CA THR A 374 34.42 4.12 -9.97
C THR A 374 33.55 5.35 -9.82
N ILE A 375 33.43 5.88 -8.61
CA ILE A 375 32.73 7.15 -8.40
C ILE A 375 33.52 8.30 -9.00
N HIS A 376 32.84 9.06 -9.86
CA HIS A 376 33.23 10.39 -10.30
C HIS A 376 32.35 11.43 -9.60
N ASP A 377 32.92 12.20 -8.67
CA ASP A 377 32.16 13.24 -7.96
C ASP A 377 31.95 14.46 -8.87
N ALA A 378 30.76 14.57 -9.43
CA ALA A 378 30.34 15.63 -10.33
C ALA A 378 29.72 16.84 -9.62
N ASN A 379 29.84 16.94 -8.30
CA ASN A 379 29.25 18.01 -7.47
C ASN A 379 27.74 18.19 -7.72
N ASP A 380 27.35 19.36 -8.27
CA ASP A 380 25.94 19.61 -8.63
C ASP A 380 25.61 19.26 -10.09
N GLY A 381 26.60 18.77 -10.86
CA GLY A 381 26.40 18.31 -12.23
C GLY A 381 25.81 19.36 -13.19
N CYS A 382 25.94 20.64 -12.88
CA CYS A 382 25.30 21.69 -13.65
C CYS A 382 26.17 22.22 -14.78
N GLU A 383 27.47 21.94 -14.78
CA GLU A 383 28.40 22.32 -15.81
C GLU A 383 29.01 21.08 -16.49
N SER A 384 29.26 21.13 -17.80
CA SER A 384 29.90 19.99 -18.51
C SER A 384 31.31 19.69 -17.98
N SER A 385 31.96 20.66 -17.35
CA SER A 385 33.26 20.47 -16.69
C SER A 385 33.19 19.55 -15.47
N ASP A 386 32.04 19.43 -14.82
CA ASP A 386 31.85 18.59 -13.64
C ASP A 386 31.99 17.10 -13.98
N PHE A 387 31.75 16.74 -15.23
CA PHE A 387 31.84 15.38 -15.73
C PHE A 387 33.15 15.09 -16.48
N THR A 388 34.14 15.99 -16.39
CA THR A 388 35.42 15.77 -17.08
C THR A 388 36.14 14.54 -16.53
N GLY A 389 36.26 13.50 -17.34
CA GLY A 389 36.88 12.22 -16.96
C GLY A 389 35.91 11.17 -16.44
N ALA A 390 34.61 11.41 -16.49
CA ALA A 390 33.57 10.48 -16.01
C ALA A 390 33.30 9.28 -16.94
N THR A 391 34.04 9.17 -18.05
CA THR A 391 33.82 8.08 -19.02
C THR A 391 34.05 6.71 -18.40
N GLY A 392 33.02 5.87 -18.36
CA GLY A 392 33.05 4.53 -17.77
C GLY A 392 32.94 4.53 -16.23
N ASP A 393 32.68 5.69 -15.63
CA ASP A 393 32.48 5.84 -14.19
C ASP A 393 30.98 6.01 -13.85
N ILE A 394 30.66 5.90 -12.57
CA ILE A 394 29.35 6.29 -12.03
C ILE A 394 29.47 7.73 -11.52
N ALA A 395 28.72 8.63 -12.11
CA ALA A 395 28.71 10.03 -11.71
C ALA A 395 27.88 10.24 -10.45
N LEU A 396 28.51 10.65 -9.35
CA LEU A 396 27.81 11.06 -8.12
C LEU A 396 27.42 12.53 -8.25
N VAL A 397 26.13 12.82 -8.22
CA VAL A 397 25.57 14.15 -8.46
C VAL A 397 24.69 14.55 -7.28
N ASN A 398 24.97 15.71 -6.69
CA ASN A 398 24.02 16.30 -5.74
C ASN A 398 22.87 16.95 -6.51
N THR A 399 21.68 16.62 -6.13
CA THR A 399 20.49 17.29 -6.64
C THR A 399 19.58 17.68 -5.50
N VAL A 400 18.88 18.79 -5.66
CA VAL A 400 17.86 19.25 -4.68
C VAL A 400 16.52 18.82 -5.22
N ASP A 401 15.71 18.25 -4.36
CA ASP A 401 14.36 17.85 -4.72
C ASP A 401 13.59 19.05 -5.30
N PRO A 402 13.15 18.97 -6.56
CA PRO A 402 12.46 20.07 -7.22
C PRO A 402 11.18 20.52 -6.51
N PHE A 403 10.51 19.60 -5.85
CA PHE A 403 9.27 19.88 -5.13
C PHE A 403 9.51 20.88 -3.99
N TYR A 404 10.62 20.74 -3.26
CA TYR A 404 10.93 21.62 -2.13
C TYR A 404 11.57 22.95 -2.52
N VAL A 405 12.08 23.09 -3.72
CA VAL A 405 12.66 24.35 -4.20
C VAL A 405 11.65 25.48 -4.18
N ASP A 406 10.41 25.20 -4.52
CA ASP A 406 9.33 26.19 -4.52
C ASP A 406 8.69 26.41 -3.15
N ILE A 407 8.97 25.54 -2.17
CA ILE A 407 8.31 25.52 -0.87
C ILE A 407 9.21 26.02 0.25
N ILE A 408 10.48 25.61 0.25
CA ILE A 408 11.41 25.96 1.32
C ILE A 408 12.18 27.22 0.94
N PRO A 409 12.00 28.35 1.69
CA PRO A 409 12.69 29.58 1.40
C PRO A 409 14.21 29.43 1.42
N GLY A 410 14.86 29.81 0.33
CA GLY A 410 16.31 29.77 0.19
C GLY A 410 16.85 28.49 -0.45
N TRP A 411 16.01 27.52 -0.71
CA TRP A 411 16.39 26.37 -1.53
C TRP A 411 16.42 26.79 -3.00
N THR A 412 17.48 26.39 -3.70
CA THR A 412 17.65 26.70 -5.12
C THR A 412 18.27 25.51 -5.81
N ARG A 413 17.90 25.31 -7.04
CA ARG A 413 18.47 24.30 -7.91
C ARG A 413 19.08 25.01 -9.14
N PRO A 414 20.38 24.90 -9.35
CA PRO A 414 21.06 25.63 -10.43
C PRO A 414 20.72 25.09 -11.82
N CYS A 415 20.34 23.81 -11.91
CA CYS A 415 19.93 23.17 -13.17
C CYS A 415 18.93 22.03 -12.94
N THR A 416 18.37 21.49 -14.00
CA THR A 416 17.38 20.41 -13.92
C THR A 416 18.03 19.03 -13.87
N ILE A 417 17.39 18.05 -13.22
CA ILE A 417 17.82 16.65 -13.18
C ILE A 417 18.07 16.12 -14.60
N GLY A 418 17.15 16.38 -15.52
CA GLY A 418 17.34 15.99 -16.93
C GLY A 418 18.58 16.57 -17.58
N SER A 419 19.00 17.80 -17.24
CA SER A 419 20.23 18.38 -17.74
C SER A 419 21.49 17.77 -17.09
N GLN A 420 21.41 17.36 -15.83
CA GLN A 420 22.48 16.63 -15.14
C GLN A 420 22.70 15.26 -15.82
N VAL A 421 21.63 14.49 -16.05
CA VAL A 421 21.68 13.19 -16.75
C VAL A 421 22.22 13.33 -18.17
N LEU A 422 21.76 14.34 -18.93
CA LEU A 422 22.27 14.59 -20.29
C LEU A 422 23.77 14.83 -20.31
N ARG A 423 24.32 15.64 -19.40
CA ARG A 423 25.76 15.92 -19.32
C ARG A 423 26.56 14.68 -18.93
N ALA A 424 26.06 13.88 -17.98
CA ALA A 424 26.67 12.59 -17.63
C ALA A 424 26.75 11.67 -18.85
N ALA A 425 25.66 11.54 -19.61
CA ALA A 425 25.61 10.73 -20.82
C ALA A 425 26.54 11.26 -21.92
N GLU A 426 26.59 12.56 -22.13
CA GLU A 426 27.51 13.21 -23.08
C GLU A 426 28.98 12.99 -22.71
N ALA A 427 29.29 12.88 -21.42
CA ALA A 427 30.65 12.58 -20.92
C ALA A 427 31.00 11.08 -21.01
N GLY A 428 30.01 10.22 -21.28
CA GLY A 428 30.15 8.77 -21.37
C GLY A 428 30.21 8.07 -20.02
N ALA A 429 29.51 8.58 -19.01
CA ALA A 429 29.33 7.89 -17.75
C ALA A 429 28.44 6.63 -17.95
N ASP A 430 28.74 5.57 -17.21
CA ASP A 430 27.96 4.33 -17.24
C ASP A 430 26.70 4.39 -16.35
N GLY A 431 26.68 5.34 -15.41
CA GLY A 431 25.52 5.58 -14.56
C GLY A 431 25.54 6.95 -13.89
N VAL A 432 24.40 7.36 -13.38
CA VAL A 432 24.26 8.52 -12.49
C VAL A 432 23.67 8.06 -11.15
N LEU A 433 24.37 8.39 -10.09
CA LEU A 433 23.97 8.18 -8.73
C LEU A 433 23.66 9.55 -8.11
N PHE A 434 22.40 9.84 -7.94
CA PHE A 434 21.99 11.07 -7.29
C PHE A 434 22.08 10.96 -5.77
N ASN A 435 22.65 11.97 -5.15
CA ASN A 435 22.49 12.27 -3.75
C ASN A 435 21.37 13.30 -3.65
N LEU A 436 20.18 12.82 -3.29
CA LEU A 436 18.99 13.66 -3.23
C LEU A 436 18.95 14.46 -1.93
N ILE A 437 19.04 15.77 -2.06
CA ILE A 437 18.88 16.69 -0.92
C ILE A 437 17.42 17.03 -0.80
N SER A 438 16.76 16.42 0.19
CA SER A 438 15.35 16.57 0.50
C SER A 438 15.16 16.60 2.02
N PRO A 439 14.12 17.22 2.56
CA PRO A 439 13.77 17.09 3.97
C PRO A 439 13.10 15.73 4.29
N ASP A 440 12.67 15.05 3.28
CA ASP A 440 12.20 13.67 3.26
C ASP A 440 12.80 12.98 2.03
N ASP A 441 12.56 11.71 1.86
CA ASP A 441 13.07 10.93 0.75
C ASP A 441 12.14 10.93 -0.46
N ALA A 442 11.40 11.97 -0.70
CA ALA A 442 10.49 12.08 -1.83
C ALA A 442 11.18 11.79 -3.18
N TYR A 443 10.43 11.28 -4.12
CA TYR A 443 10.89 11.09 -5.50
C TYR A 443 11.31 12.41 -6.14
N PRO A 444 12.46 12.49 -6.80
CA PRO A 444 12.80 13.66 -7.56
C PRO A 444 11.82 13.80 -8.73
N TYR A 445 11.29 14.97 -8.83
CA TYR A 445 10.44 15.35 -9.94
C TYR A 445 11.27 15.50 -11.21
N PHE A 446 10.99 14.69 -12.24
CA PHE A 446 11.68 14.80 -13.51
C PHE A 446 11.22 16.01 -14.32
N GLU A 447 12.08 16.99 -14.45
CA GLU A 447 11.92 18.12 -15.34
C GLU A 447 12.87 18.01 -16.53
N GLY A 448 12.32 18.12 -17.71
CA GLY A 448 13.12 18.16 -18.93
C GLY A 448 12.50 17.39 -20.08
N SER A 449 13.18 17.37 -21.21
CA SER A 449 12.73 16.61 -22.37
C SER A 449 13.05 15.12 -22.15
N ALA A 450 12.07 14.37 -21.69
CA ALA A 450 12.17 12.92 -21.56
C ALA A 450 12.73 12.27 -22.84
N LYS A 451 12.38 12.79 -24.01
CA LYS A 451 12.88 12.29 -25.28
C LYS A 451 14.37 12.54 -25.48
N ALA A 452 14.90 13.70 -25.08
CA ALA A 452 16.32 14.00 -25.21
C ALA A 452 17.15 13.12 -24.25
N VAL A 453 16.65 12.95 -23.02
CA VAL A 453 17.26 12.04 -22.04
C VAL A 453 17.22 10.60 -22.54
N GLN A 454 16.08 10.11 -23.00
CA GLN A 454 15.96 8.77 -23.56
C GLN A 454 16.90 8.50 -24.74
N GLN A 455 17.17 9.52 -25.57
CA GLN A 455 18.10 9.37 -26.69
C GLN A 455 19.57 9.39 -26.28
N ALA A 456 19.91 10.14 -25.24
CA ALA A 456 21.31 10.33 -24.81
C ALA A 456 21.74 9.29 -23.76
N ALA A 457 20.84 8.91 -22.86
CA ALA A 457 21.12 8.08 -21.70
C ALA A 457 20.67 6.61 -21.87
N GLY A 458 20.35 6.18 -23.08
CA GLY A 458 19.96 4.79 -23.33
C GLY A 458 21.01 3.80 -22.84
N GLY A 459 20.65 2.92 -21.91
CA GLY A 459 21.55 1.95 -21.29
C GLY A 459 22.38 2.48 -20.10
N MET A 460 22.14 3.71 -19.65
CA MET A 460 22.78 4.28 -18.46
C MET A 460 21.88 4.09 -17.24
N ALA A 461 22.43 3.55 -16.15
CA ALA A 461 21.71 3.43 -14.88
C ALA A 461 21.48 4.82 -14.26
N ILE A 462 20.26 5.04 -13.72
CA ILE A 462 19.90 6.29 -13.05
C ILE A 462 19.24 5.93 -11.72
N VAL A 463 19.99 6.12 -10.64
CA VAL A 463 19.60 5.73 -9.29
C VAL A 463 19.78 6.93 -8.36
N GLN A 464 18.92 7.09 -7.40
CA GLN A 464 19.08 8.06 -6.32
C GLN A 464 19.23 7.37 -4.97
N VAL A 465 19.89 8.04 -4.05
CA VAL A 465 19.95 7.72 -2.62
C VAL A 465 19.70 9.01 -1.85
N SER A 466 18.95 8.94 -0.76
CA SER A 466 18.67 10.10 0.06
C SER A 466 19.96 10.69 0.68
N ASP A 467 20.01 12.00 0.82
CA ASP A 467 21.09 12.68 1.54
C ASP A 467 21.07 12.33 3.05
N ILE A 468 19.92 11.97 3.57
CA ILE A 468 19.72 11.53 4.96
C ILE A 468 20.55 10.29 5.27
N ASP A 469 20.67 9.36 4.33
CA ASP A 469 21.49 8.14 4.48
C ASP A 469 22.99 8.41 4.58
N GLY A 470 23.41 9.62 4.28
CA GLY A 470 24.79 10.05 4.44
C GLY A 470 25.77 9.42 3.46
N MET A 471 25.30 8.75 2.39
CA MET A 471 26.14 8.05 1.41
C MET A 471 27.17 8.96 0.77
N ALA A 472 26.74 10.09 0.22
CA ALA A 472 27.64 11.01 -0.46
C ALA A 472 28.67 11.61 0.49
N ALA A 473 28.27 11.92 1.73
CA ALA A 473 29.17 12.39 2.77
C ALA A 473 30.21 11.31 3.11
N ALA A 474 29.81 10.06 3.26
CA ALA A 474 30.70 8.93 3.51
C ALA A 474 31.69 8.75 2.36
N ILE A 475 31.24 8.73 1.11
CA ILE A 475 32.09 8.59 -0.09
C ILE A 475 33.16 9.69 -0.13
N ARG A 476 32.80 10.95 0.10
CA ARG A 476 33.70 12.11 0.04
C ARG A 476 34.75 12.13 1.15
N THR A 477 34.57 11.36 2.22
CA THR A 477 35.59 11.24 3.29
C THR A 477 36.67 10.21 3.00
N VAL A 478 36.45 9.33 2.01
CA VAL A 478 37.37 8.25 1.68
C VAL A 478 38.59 8.81 0.90
N THR A 479 39.78 8.39 1.32
CA THR A 479 41.00 8.69 0.56
C THR A 479 41.24 7.57 -0.45
N GLY A 480 41.12 7.87 -1.73
CA GLY A 480 41.30 6.92 -2.82
C GLY A 480 40.00 6.62 -3.58
N PRO A 481 40.08 5.76 -4.59
CA PRO A 481 38.91 5.44 -5.39
C PRO A 481 37.84 4.69 -4.56
N VAL A 482 36.59 5.04 -4.78
CA VAL A 482 35.44 4.31 -4.32
C VAL A 482 34.79 3.65 -5.52
N THR A 483 34.57 2.36 -5.47
CA THR A 483 33.80 1.64 -6.48
C THR A 483 32.37 1.53 -5.98
N VAL A 484 31.42 1.77 -6.86
CA VAL A 484 30.00 1.55 -6.58
C VAL A 484 29.46 0.49 -7.52
N THR A 485 28.56 -0.32 -7.02
CA THR A 485 27.73 -1.22 -7.81
C THR A 485 26.28 -0.82 -7.59
N LEU A 486 25.60 -0.51 -8.67
CA LEU A 486 24.15 -0.35 -8.74
C LEU A 486 23.60 -1.70 -9.14
N ASP A 487 22.98 -2.40 -8.19
CA ASP A 487 22.52 -3.77 -8.39
C ASP A 487 20.99 -3.74 -8.42
N PRO A 488 20.35 -4.24 -9.48
CA PRO A 488 18.90 -4.30 -9.49
C PRO A 488 18.43 -5.11 -8.30
N SER A 489 17.40 -4.61 -7.63
CA SER A 489 16.68 -5.40 -6.63
C SER A 489 16.19 -6.69 -7.27
N PRO A 490 16.06 -7.80 -6.52
CA PRO A 490 15.24 -8.89 -7.01
C PRO A 490 13.87 -8.31 -7.35
N PRO A 491 13.33 -8.58 -8.54
CA PRO A 491 12.08 -7.97 -8.97
C PRO A 491 10.89 -8.64 -8.29
N THR A 492 10.84 -8.63 -6.97
CA THR A 492 9.74 -9.14 -6.17
C THR A 492 9.03 -7.96 -5.54
N TRP A 493 7.86 -7.66 -6.03
CA TRP A 493 6.96 -6.66 -5.46
C TRP A 493 5.55 -7.21 -5.39
N GLY A 494 4.72 -6.66 -4.52
CA GLY A 494 3.31 -6.98 -4.46
C GLY A 494 3.02 -8.43 -4.09
N PHE A 495 3.77 -9.02 -3.17
CA PHE A 495 3.75 -10.44 -2.83
C PHE A 495 3.41 -10.70 -1.35
N ILE A 496 3.26 -11.98 -1.02
CA ILE A 496 2.92 -12.42 0.33
C ILE A 496 4.18 -12.77 1.11
N ARG A 497 4.27 -12.28 2.36
CA ARG A 497 5.27 -12.68 3.35
C ARG A 497 4.62 -13.46 4.48
N VAL A 498 5.33 -14.44 5.01
CA VAL A 498 4.86 -15.24 6.15
C VAL A 498 5.83 -15.07 7.31
N PHE A 499 5.30 -14.59 8.43
CA PHE A 499 6.06 -14.41 9.67
C PHE A 499 5.59 -15.38 10.74
N SER A 500 6.50 -15.80 11.62
CA SER A 500 6.20 -16.73 12.72
C SER A 500 6.24 -16.02 14.08
N GLU A 501 5.16 -16.07 14.83
CA GLU A 501 5.14 -15.55 16.20
C GLU A 501 5.94 -16.40 17.19
N ALA A 502 6.28 -17.63 16.84
CA ALA A 502 7.12 -18.48 17.67
C ALA A 502 8.62 -18.11 17.62
N SER A 503 9.01 -17.24 16.69
CA SER A 503 10.39 -16.79 16.53
C SER A 503 10.44 -15.29 16.42
N SER A 504 10.95 -14.64 17.45
CA SER A 504 11.15 -13.20 17.49
C SER A 504 12.43 -12.82 18.19
N SER A 505 12.97 -11.67 17.87
CA SER A 505 14.14 -11.11 18.53
C SER A 505 14.08 -9.59 18.46
N ASP A 506 14.51 -8.93 19.51
CA ASP A 506 14.67 -7.47 19.52
C ASP A 506 15.98 -7.14 18.78
N LEU A 507 15.87 -6.89 17.46
CA LEU A 507 17.02 -6.76 16.58
C LEU A 507 17.71 -5.40 16.73
N ASN A 508 16.96 -4.38 17.09
CA ASN A 508 17.44 -3.01 17.19
C ASN A 508 17.62 -2.53 18.64
N GLY A 509 17.18 -3.31 19.64
CA GLY A 509 17.35 -3.00 21.06
C GLY A 509 16.36 -1.95 21.59
N ASP A 510 15.23 -1.75 20.91
CA ASP A 510 14.18 -0.81 21.32
C ASP A 510 13.18 -1.40 22.34
N GLY A 511 13.22 -2.69 22.55
CA GLY A 511 12.34 -3.42 23.48
C GLY A 511 11.09 -4.00 22.81
N VAL A 512 10.88 -3.77 21.52
CA VAL A 512 9.80 -4.36 20.73
C VAL A 512 10.37 -5.48 19.85
N PRO A 513 10.00 -6.74 20.08
CA PRO A 513 10.57 -7.83 19.30
C PRO A 513 10.01 -7.86 17.86
N GLU A 514 10.88 -8.18 16.90
CA GLU A 514 10.54 -8.43 15.52
C GLU A 514 10.31 -9.91 15.28
N TYR A 515 9.23 -10.25 14.60
CA TYR A 515 8.92 -11.60 14.15
C TYR A 515 9.81 -12.01 12.97
N ALA A 516 10.29 -13.26 13.00
CA ALA A 516 11.07 -13.79 11.90
C ALA A 516 10.18 -14.12 10.68
N GLN A 517 10.57 -13.61 9.52
CA GLN A 517 10.01 -14.09 8.24
C GLN A 517 10.48 -15.53 8.03
N VAL A 518 9.54 -16.43 7.78
CA VAL A 518 9.81 -17.86 7.59
C VAL A 518 9.52 -18.33 6.17
N GLY A 519 8.72 -17.59 5.40
CA GLY A 519 8.35 -17.91 4.05
C GLY A 519 7.85 -16.71 3.28
N SER A 520 7.65 -16.90 1.99
CA SER A 520 7.01 -15.96 1.08
C SER A 520 6.36 -16.69 -0.08
N PHE A 521 5.45 -16.03 -0.76
CA PHE A 521 4.86 -16.51 -1.99
C PHE A 521 4.65 -15.35 -2.97
N ASP A 522 5.16 -15.54 -4.17
CA ASP A 522 4.97 -14.66 -5.31
C ASP A 522 4.44 -15.48 -6.48
N ASP A 523 3.32 -15.08 -7.07
CA ASP A 523 2.68 -15.77 -8.19
C ASP A 523 3.04 -15.16 -9.56
N VAL A 524 3.75 -14.06 -9.56
CA VAL A 524 4.12 -13.35 -10.78
C VAL A 524 5.59 -13.57 -11.08
N ASP A 525 5.91 -13.99 -12.31
CA ASP A 525 7.30 -14.07 -12.75
C ASP A 525 7.84 -12.67 -13.04
N HIS A 526 8.26 -12.00 -12.00
CA HIS A 526 8.91 -10.69 -12.11
C HIS A 526 10.34 -10.77 -12.66
N THR A 527 10.90 -11.98 -12.78
CA THR A 527 12.27 -12.17 -13.28
C THR A 527 12.43 -11.88 -14.77
N SER A 528 11.33 -11.67 -15.50
CA SER A 528 11.36 -11.31 -16.91
C SER A 528 11.89 -9.90 -17.19
N GLY A 529 12.04 -9.07 -16.15
CA GLY A 529 12.45 -7.66 -16.32
C GLY A 529 11.39 -6.77 -16.98
N GLU A 530 10.22 -7.31 -17.26
CA GLU A 530 9.11 -6.55 -17.84
C GLU A 530 8.18 -6.09 -16.72
N LEU A 531 8.39 -4.88 -16.21
CA LEU A 531 7.40 -4.20 -15.41
C LEU A 531 6.05 -4.22 -16.16
N PHE A 532 5.01 -4.79 -15.54
CA PHE A 532 3.65 -4.82 -16.12
C PHE A 532 3.44 -5.71 -17.36
N THR A 533 4.06 -6.87 -17.42
CA THR A 533 3.75 -7.85 -18.46
C THR A 533 3.22 -9.16 -17.84
N PRO A 534 2.02 -9.59 -18.19
CA PRO A 534 1.06 -8.97 -19.11
C PRO A 534 0.45 -7.68 -18.56
N PRO A 535 -0.22 -6.85 -19.42
CA PRO A 535 -0.84 -5.60 -18.98
C PRO A 535 -1.84 -5.81 -17.85
N GLY A 536 -1.72 -5.03 -16.78
CA GLY A 536 -2.57 -5.12 -15.60
C GLY A 536 -1.84 -4.61 -14.36
N SER A 537 -2.50 -4.74 -13.23
CA SER A 537 -1.93 -4.49 -11.89
C SER A 537 -1.61 -5.85 -11.27
N TRP A 538 -0.42 -6.04 -10.78
CA TRP A 538 0.08 -7.38 -10.38
C TRP A 538 0.55 -7.40 -8.94
N SER A 539 -0.24 -6.87 -8.05
CA SER A 539 0.02 -6.86 -6.61
C SER A 539 -1.01 -7.67 -5.84
N VAL A 540 -0.61 -8.25 -4.73
CA VAL A 540 -1.55 -8.80 -3.74
C VAL A 540 -2.23 -7.64 -3.01
N HIS A 541 -3.51 -7.83 -2.62
CA HIS A 541 -4.27 -6.82 -1.88
C HIS A 541 -4.73 -7.39 -0.53
N ASN A 542 -5.77 -8.20 -0.49
CA ASN A 542 -6.30 -8.78 0.74
C ASN A 542 -6.28 -10.31 0.70
N THR A 543 -6.20 -10.94 1.88
CA THR A 543 -6.21 -12.40 2.01
C THR A 543 -7.15 -12.84 3.12
N GLU A 544 -7.94 -13.86 2.83
CA GLU A 544 -8.71 -14.61 3.82
C GLU A 544 -8.19 -16.05 3.94
N VAL A 545 -8.21 -16.57 5.17
CA VAL A 545 -7.75 -17.93 5.47
C VAL A 545 -8.92 -18.79 5.92
N ASN A 546 -9.04 -19.99 5.36
CA ASN A 546 -9.96 -21.02 5.81
C ASN A 546 -9.19 -22.33 6.03
N GLY A 547 -9.13 -22.80 7.27
CA GLY A 547 -8.31 -23.96 7.62
C GLY A 547 -6.82 -23.71 7.33
N ASP A 548 -6.26 -24.52 6.44
CA ASP A 548 -4.88 -24.44 5.98
C ASP A 548 -4.76 -23.86 4.55
N HIS A 549 -5.80 -23.21 4.06
CA HIS A 549 -5.82 -22.58 2.75
C HIS A 549 -6.01 -21.06 2.88
N ALA A 550 -5.27 -20.32 2.05
CA ALA A 550 -5.46 -18.88 1.86
C ALA A 550 -6.05 -18.60 0.48
N TYR A 551 -6.87 -17.57 0.41
CA TYR A 551 -7.43 -17.04 -0.83
C TYR A 551 -7.13 -15.55 -0.84
N SER A 552 -6.29 -15.14 -1.78
CA SER A 552 -5.80 -13.78 -1.88
C SER A 552 -6.38 -13.09 -3.11
N SER A 553 -6.92 -11.89 -2.93
CA SER A 553 -7.19 -10.99 -4.05
C SER A 553 -5.87 -10.44 -4.55
N TRP A 554 -5.64 -10.53 -5.85
CA TRP A 554 -4.37 -10.21 -6.49
C TRP A 554 -4.58 -9.42 -7.78
N TYR A 555 -5.33 -8.37 -7.68
CA TYR A 555 -5.67 -7.47 -8.80
C TYR A 555 -5.94 -8.21 -10.12
N SER A 556 -5.07 -8.00 -11.12
CA SER A 556 -5.24 -8.62 -12.46
C SER A 556 -4.97 -10.12 -12.46
N ASN A 557 -4.34 -10.64 -11.42
CA ASN A 557 -4.14 -12.08 -11.21
C ASN A 557 -5.36 -12.77 -10.59
N GLY A 558 -6.39 -12.01 -10.21
CA GLY A 558 -7.66 -12.54 -9.73
C GLY A 558 -7.62 -13.01 -8.27
N ILE A 559 -8.15 -14.19 -7.99
CA ILE A 559 -8.02 -14.89 -6.72
C ILE A 559 -6.94 -15.96 -6.86
N VAL A 560 -5.97 -15.92 -5.99
CA VAL A 560 -4.89 -16.90 -5.86
C VAL A 560 -5.15 -17.75 -4.62
N ALA A 561 -5.23 -19.08 -4.78
CA ALA A 561 -5.42 -20.01 -3.67
C ALA A 561 -4.11 -20.69 -3.30
N LEU A 562 -3.75 -20.66 -2.02
CA LEU A 562 -2.52 -21.21 -1.48
C LEU A 562 -2.78 -22.30 -0.46
N ASP A 563 -1.99 -23.37 -0.48
CA ASP A 563 -1.83 -24.31 0.63
C ASP A 563 -0.80 -23.76 1.62
N LEU A 564 -1.21 -23.55 2.87
CA LEU A 564 -0.42 -23.03 3.98
C LEU A 564 0.03 -24.13 4.97
N THR A 565 -0.15 -25.40 4.67
CA THR A 565 0.28 -26.51 5.55
C THR A 565 1.78 -26.45 5.87
N ASN A 566 2.57 -25.86 4.98
CA ASN A 566 3.97 -25.51 5.22
C ASN A 566 4.16 -23.98 5.14
N PRO A 567 4.09 -23.26 6.24
CA PRO A 567 4.23 -21.80 6.23
C PRO A 567 5.56 -21.26 5.67
N ALA A 568 6.61 -22.11 5.68
CA ALA A 568 7.91 -21.74 5.11
C ALA A 568 7.95 -21.83 3.57
N ALA A 569 6.97 -22.43 2.95
CA ALA A 569 6.86 -22.57 1.50
C ALA A 569 5.39 -22.76 1.11
N PRO A 570 4.59 -21.71 1.16
CA PRO A 570 3.23 -21.72 0.63
C PRO A 570 3.23 -22.15 -0.84
N THR A 571 2.22 -22.89 -1.27
CA THR A 571 2.17 -23.39 -2.66
C THR A 571 0.87 -23.02 -3.33
N LEU A 572 0.94 -22.63 -4.60
CA LEU A 572 -0.22 -22.36 -5.43
C LEU A 572 -1.02 -23.65 -5.64
N VAL A 573 -2.32 -23.61 -5.35
CA VAL A 573 -3.24 -24.75 -5.51
C VAL A 573 -4.45 -24.44 -6.38
N GLY A 574 -4.66 -23.17 -6.74
CA GLY A 574 -5.73 -22.79 -7.65
C GLY A 574 -5.72 -21.30 -7.98
N GLN A 575 -6.39 -20.96 -9.08
CA GLN A 575 -6.49 -19.57 -9.53
C GLN A 575 -7.85 -19.30 -10.19
N PHE A 576 -8.45 -18.16 -9.86
CA PHE A 576 -9.64 -17.65 -10.53
C PHE A 576 -9.42 -16.24 -11.02
N VAL A 577 -9.47 -15.99 -12.33
CA VAL A 577 -9.40 -14.65 -12.93
C VAL A 577 -10.70 -14.34 -13.65
N PRO A 578 -11.43 -13.28 -13.23
CA PRO A 578 -12.63 -12.82 -13.95
C PRO A 578 -12.32 -12.43 -15.40
N PRO A 579 -13.23 -12.69 -16.35
CA PRO A 579 -13.08 -12.16 -17.69
C PRO A 579 -13.36 -10.68 -17.71
N THR A 580 -12.60 -9.92 -18.48
CA THR A 580 -12.94 -8.54 -18.75
C THR A 580 -14.21 -8.45 -19.59
N ASN A 581 -15.16 -7.66 -19.16
CA ASN A 581 -16.39 -7.44 -19.87
C ASN A 581 -16.38 -6.07 -20.54
N ASP A 582 -16.41 -6.04 -21.88
CA ASP A 582 -16.48 -4.81 -22.68
C ASP A 582 -17.71 -3.92 -22.39
N ARG A 583 -18.70 -4.45 -21.68
CA ARG A 583 -19.94 -3.73 -21.36
C ARG A 583 -19.86 -2.91 -20.09
N PHE A 584 -18.77 -3.03 -19.35
CA PHE A 584 -18.58 -2.31 -18.11
C PHE A 584 -17.58 -1.17 -18.32
N ALA A 585 -18.09 0.02 -18.61
CA ALA A 585 -17.32 1.25 -18.57
C ALA A 585 -17.53 1.91 -17.20
N GLY A 586 -16.86 1.43 -16.18
CA GLY A 586 -16.67 2.17 -14.93
C GLY A 586 -15.66 3.30 -15.13
N SER A 587 -15.33 4.01 -14.06
CA SER A 587 -14.30 5.06 -14.08
C SER A 587 -12.92 4.55 -14.51
N LEU A 588 -12.64 3.25 -14.33
CA LEU A 588 -11.39 2.60 -14.73
C LEU A 588 -11.34 2.23 -16.23
N GLY A 589 -12.45 2.37 -16.97
CA GLY A 589 -12.50 2.02 -18.40
C GLY A 589 -12.46 0.52 -18.68
N HIS A 590 -12.06 0.16 -19.90
CA HIS A 590 -11.83 -1.23 -20.30
C HIS A 590 -10.42 -1.66 -19.90
N GLY A 591 -10.28 -2.85 -19.35
CA GLY A 591 -8.98 -3.36 -18.93
C GLY A 591 -9.06 -4.79 -18.42
N PRO A 592 -7.95 -5.36 -17.95
CA PRO A 592 -7.93 -6.65 -17.28
C PRO A 592 -8.77 -6.63 -16.00
N ALA A 593 -8.96 -7.81 -15.38
CA ALA A 593 -9.56 -7.91 -14.06
C ALA A 593 -8.77 -7.08 -13.04
N GLU A 594 -9.45 -6.59 -12.01
CA GLU A 594 -8.88 -5.87 -10.88
C GLU A 594 -9.61 -6.37 -9.63
N VAL A 595 -9.26 -7.59 -9.17
CA VAL A 595 -9.88 -8.19 -7.98
C VAL A 595 -9.29 -7.55 -6.75
N TRP A 596 -10.13 -6.78 -6.06
CA TRP A 596 -9.78 -5.96 -4.91
C TRP A 596 -10.00 -6.69 -3.60
N GLY A 597 -11.19 -7.19 -3.38
CA GLY A 597 -11.60 -7.82 -2.13
C GLY A 597 -11.91 -9.30 -2.25
N VAL A 598 -11.72 -10.02 -1.16
CA VAL A 598 -12.03 -11.43 -1.02
C VAL A 598 -12.72 -11.70 0.32
N ALA A 599 -13.77 -12.51 0.31
CA ALA A 599 -14.42 -13.01 1.53
C ALA A 599 -14.75 -14.50 1.37
N ILE A 600 -14.90 -15.19 2.49
CA ILE A 600 -15.18 -16.63 2.52
C ILE A 600 -16.41 -16.92 3.39
N ASP A 601 -17.28 -17.77 2.90
CA ASP A 601 -18.21 -18.49 3.74
C ASP A 601 -17.50 -19.72 4.33
N SER A 602 -17.00 -19.61 5.55
CA SER A 602 -16.21 -20.65 6.19
C SER A 602 -16.97 -21.97 6.40
N ASP A 603 -18.32 -21.93 6.41
CA ASP A 603 -19.16 -23.13 6.55
C ASP A 603 -19.22 -23.95 5.25
N THR A 604 -19.14 -23.30 4.10
CA THR A 604 -19.26 -23.94 2.78
C THR A 604 -17.99 -23.92 1.96
N GLY A 605 -17.01 -23.08 2.31
CA GLY A 605 -15.80 -22.85 1.54
C GLY A 605 -16.01 -21.95 0.31
N ILE A 606 -17.21 -21.43 0.09
CA ILE A 606 -17.48 -20.54 -1.06
C ILE A 606 -16.72 -19.24 -0.90
N VAL A 607 -16.06 -18.81 -1.97
CA VAL A 607 -15.29 -17.57 -2.05
C VAL A 607 -16.06 -16.51 -2.83
N TYR A 608 -16.06 -15.31 -2.31
CA TYR A 608 -16.67 -14.11 -2.89
C TYR A 608 -15.55 -13.16 -3.29
N ALA A 609 -15.44 -12.85 -4.57
CA ALA A 609 -14.42 -11.98 -5.13
C ALA A 609 -15.05 -10.68 -5.63
N SER A 610 -14.61 -9.54 -5.09
CA SER A 610 -15.01 -8.22 -5.58
C SER A 610 -14.02 -7.73 -6.61
N ASP A 611 -14.43 -7.71 -7.87
CA ASP A 611 -13.66 -7.10 -8.95
C ASP A 611 -14.10 -5.65 -9.15
N MET A 612 -13.13 -4.73 -9.19
CA MET A 612 -13.38 -3.29 -9.29
C MET A 612 -14.24 -2.92 -10.50
N ARG A 613 -14.12 -3.66 -11.58
CA ARG A 613 -14.74 -3.37 -12.89
C ARG A 613 -15.98 -4.17 -13.14
N THR A 614 -15.99 -5.46 -12.82
CA THR A 614 -17.05 -6.38 -13.26
C THR A 614 -18.05 -6.72 -12.17
N GLY A 615 -17.75 -6.49 -10.90
CA GLY A 615 -18.67 -6.69 -9.79
C GLY A 615 -18.32 -7.89 -8.90
N LEU A 616 -19.34 -8.55 -8.34
CA LEU A 616 -19.15 -9.67 -7.42
C LEU A 616 -19.18 -11.00 -8.17
N TRP A 617 -18.12 -11.76 -8.02
CA TRP A 617 -18.00 -13.16 -8.47
C TRP A 617 -18.13 -14.11 -7.28
N ILE A 618 -18.81 -15.22 -7.48
CA ILE A 618 -19.00 -16.26 -6.47
C ILE A 618 -18.44 -17.54 -7.05
N VAL A 619 -17.41 -18.08 -6.40
CA VAL A 619 -16.68 -19.25 -6.86
C VAL A 619 -16.55 -20.29 -5.75
N GLU A 620 -16.54 -21.55 -6.12
CA GLU A 620 -16.34 -22.68 -5.22
C GLU A 620 -14.97 -23.29 -5.50
N PRO A 621 -14.03 -23.24 -4.53
CA PRO A 621 -12.77 -23.95 -4.64
C PRO A 621 -12.99 -25.45 -4.76
N THR A 622 -12.24 -26.11 -5.62
CA THR A 622 -12.35 -27.54 -5.89
C THR A 622 -10.98 -28.22 -5.86
N GLY A 623 -10.98 -29.54 -5.69
CA GLY A 623 -9.73 -30.31 -5.73
C GLY A 623 -8.70 -29.79 -4.71
N PRO A 624 -7.44 -29.50 -5.12
CA PRO A 624 -6.41 -29.01 -4.22
C PRO A 624 -6.68 -27.61 -3.61
N ALA A 625 -7.54 -26.81 -4.23
CA ALA A 625 -7.87 -25.46 -3.73
C ALA A 625 -8.97 -25.49 -2.66
N ALA A 626 -9.65 -26.60 -2.43
CA ALA A 626 -10.68 -26.73 -1.41
C ALA A 626 -10.06 -26.95 -0.03
N ALA A 627 -10.44 -26.10 0.97
CA ALA A 627 -9.98 -26.19 2.36
C ALA A 627 -10.56 -27.39 3.10
#